data_23f5ae9100b6e7e9948d0bb17d89cb3a
#
_entry.id   23f5ae9100b6e7e9948d0bb17d89cb3a
#
_cell.length_a   1.000
_cell.length_b   1.000
_cell.length_c   1.000
_cell.angle_alpha   90.00
_cell.angle_beta   90.00
_cell.angle_gamma   90.00
#
_symmetry.space_group_name_H-M   'P 1'
#
loop_
_entity.id
_entity.type
_entity.pdbx_description
1 polymer ?
#
loop_
_entity_poly.entity_id
_entity_poly.type
_entity_poly.pdbx_seq_one_letter_code
_entity_poly.pdbx_strand_id
1 'polypeptide(L)'
;TNTANSGVMNFPAYEEDLVGRVTYNFKERYLAEFNGAYTGSEKFAPGRRFGFFPSASIGWRISEEPWVKKLTKGLLTNLKVRYSYGVVGNDKGATRFNYIQKFEQLSANAQFGKYQTSNWGPLYKEGKLADPDATWEESIKQNIGIEIGLWGKLNFTVDLFDEKRNNILM
;
A
#
# COMPACT_ATOMS: atom_id res chain seq x y z
N THR A 1 -21.14 11.34 -43.32
CA THR A 1 -20.64 11.73 -42.01
C THR A 1 -20.54 10.47 -41.16
N ASN A 2 -19.40 9.76 -41.25
CA ASN A 2 -19.08 8.64 -40.36
C ASN A 2 -18.54 9.22 -39.06
N THR A 3 -19.39 9.36 -38.05
CA THR A 3 -18.96 9.51 -36.68
C THR A 3 -18.35 8.16 -36.27
N ALA A 4 -17.02 8.09 -36.28
CA ALA A 4 -16.30 7.00 -35.65
C ALA A 4 -16.65 7.02 -34.13
N ASN A 5 -17.48 6.08 -33.77
CA ASN A 5 -17.78 5.81 -32.35
C ASN A 5 -16.47 5.28 -31.75
N SER A 6 -15.71 6.16 -31.09
CA SER A 6 -14.59 5.75 -30.26
C SER A 6 -15.18 5.01 -29.08
N GLY A 7 -15.42 3.72 -29.27
CA GLY A 7 -15.83 2.85 -28.18
C GLY A 7 -14.76 2.89 -27.09
N VAL A 8 -15.04 3.62 -26.04
CA VAL A 8 -14.25 3.53 -24.82
C VAL A 8 -14.39 2.08 -24.35
N MET A 9 -13.38 1.27 -24.60
CA MET A 9 -13.32 -0.08 -24.04
C MET A 9 -13.19 0.08 -22.52
N ASN A 10 -14.32 -0.08 -21.85
CA ASN A 10 -14.35 -0.08 -20.41
C ASN A 10 -13.92 -1.47 -19.92
N PHE A 11 -12.67 -1.61 -19.55
CA PHE A 11 -12.16 -2.84 -18.94
C PHE A 11 -12.42 -2.78 -17.44
N PRO A 12 -13.18 -3.73 -16.87
CA PRO A 12 -13.36 -3.78 -15.42
C PRO A 12 -12.02 -4.01 -14.72
N ALA A 13 -11.81 -3.32 -13.61
CA ALA A 13 -10.67 -3.55 -12.74
C ALA A 13 -11.03 -4.65 -11.72
N TYR A 14 -10.09 -5.56 -11.47
CA TYR A 14 -10.25 -6.65 -10.52
C TYR A 14 -9.19 -6.54 -9.42
N GLU A 15 -9.68 -6.54 -8.19
CA GLU A 15 -8.88 -6.64 -6.97
C GLU A 15 -9.50 -7.74 -6.12
N GLU A 16 -8.66 -8.54 -5.47
CA GLU A 16 -9.07 -9.58 -4.53
C GLU A 16 -8.37 -9.37 -3.21
N ASP A 17 -9.14 -9.30 -2.12
CA ASP A 17 -8.62 -9.07 -0.79
C ASP A 17 -9.10 -10.14 0.18
N LEU A 18 -8.14 -10.74 0.90
CA LEU A 18 -8.41 -11.57 2.06
C LEU A 18 -7.77 -10.92 3.29
N VAL A 19 -8.60 -10.51 4.24
CA VAL A 19 -8.13 -9.82 5.44
C VAL A 19 -8.48 -10.63 6.68
N GLY A 20 -7.52 -10.79 7.57
CA GLY A 20 -7.68 -11.43 8.85
C GLY A 20 -7.19 -10.55 9.99
N ARG A 21 -7.88 -10.56 11.12
CA ARG A 21 -7.50 -9.85 12.34
C ARG A 21 -7.65 -10.72 13.55
N VAL A 22 -6.64 -10.73 14.41
CA VAL A 22 -6.65 -11.38 15.72
C VAL A 22 -6.27 -10.36 16.77
N THR A 23 -7.08 -10.27 17.83
CA THR A 23 -6.83 -9.38 18.95
C THR A 23 -6.77 -10.18 20.24
N TYR A 24 -5.85 -9.82 21.10
CA TYR A 24 -5.67 -10.42 22.41
C TYR A 24 -5.62 -9.34 23.47
N ASN A 25 -6.43 -9.51 24.52
CA ASN A 25 -6.47 -8.64 25.68
C ASN A 25 -6.39 -9.47 26.94
N PHE A 26 -5.34 -9.28 27.71
CA PHE A 26 -5.19 -9.95 29.01
C PHE A 26 -5.28 -8.95 30.15
N LYS A 27 -6.37 -9.08 30.94
CA LYS A 27 -6.65 -8.26 32.14
C LYS A 27 -6.58 -6.75 31.89
N GLU A 28 -6.88 -6.32 30.68
CA GLU A 28 -6.74 -4.93 30.20
C GLU A 28 -5.34 -4.31 30.36
N ARG A 29 -4.34 -5.11 30.62
CA ARG A 29 -2.94 -4.69 30.81
C ARG A 29 -2.10 -4.92 29.59
N TYR A 30 -2.21 -6.12 29.03
CA TYR A 30 -1.45 -6.56 27.88
C TYR A 30 -2.38 -6.67 26.68
N LEU A 31 -2.10 -5.88 25.68
CA LEU A 31 -2.87 -5.80 24.45
C LEU A 31 -1.98 -6.26 23.30
N ALA A 32 -2.48 -7.12 22.47
CA ALA A 32 -1.80 -7.51 21.25
C ALA A 32 -2.80 -7.60 20.10
N GLU A 33 -2.38 -7.18 18.95
CA GLU A 33 -3.17 -7.25 17.73
C GLU A 33 -2.28 -7.70 16.57
N PHE A 34 -2.79 -8.58 15.77
CA PHE A 34 -2.18 -9.01 14.52
C PHE A 34 -3.21 -8.88 13.41
N ASN A 35 -2.83 -8.24 12.31
CA ASN A 35 -3.62 -8.16 11.10
C ASN A 35 -2.79 -8.71 9.93
N GLY A 36 -3.45 -9.40 9.03
CA GLY A 36 -2.86 -9.86 7.77
C GLY A 36 -3.80 -9.52 6.64
N ALA A 37 -3.27 -8.90 5.60
CA ALA A 37 -3.98 -8.68 4.35
C ALA A 37 -3.24 -9.41 3.23
N TYR A 38 -3.96 -10.22 2.48
CA TYR A 38 -3.47 -10.86 1.26
C TYR A 38 -4.26 -10.28 0.10
N THR A 39 -3.61 -9.41 -0.67
CA THR A 39 -4.25 -8.57 -1.69
C THR A 39 -3.70 -8.91 -3.06
N GLY A 40 -4.58 -9.07 -4.04
CA GLY A 40 -4.26 -9.31 -5.43
C GLY A 40 -4.69 -8.16 -6.34
N SER A 41 -3.80 -7.70 -7.22
CA SER A 41 -4.09 -6.67 -8.23
C SER A 41 -3.77 -7.17 -9.64
N GLU A 42 -4.69 -6.94 -10.58
CA GLU A 42 -4.50 -7.31 -11.98
C GLU A 42 -3.46 -6.46 -12.72
N LYS A 43 -3.00 -5.36 -12.12
CA LYS A 43 -2.01 -4.46 -12.72
C LYS A 43 -0.66 -5.13 -12.91
N PHE A 44 -0.36 -6.15 -12.10
CA PHE A 44 0.91 -6.85 -12.12
C PHE A 44 0.88 -8.12 -12.97
N ALA A 45 2.05 -8.57 -13.39
CA ALA A 45 2.21 -9.77 -14.19
C ALA A 45 1.70 -11.03 -13.45
N PRO A 46 1.23 -12.06 -14.16
CA PRO A 46 0.91 -13.34 -13.56
C PRO A 46 2.07 -13.87 -12.71
N GLY A 47 1.78 -14.27 -11.46
CA GLY A 47 2.79 -14.69 -10.48
C GLY A 47 3.31 -13.56 -9.57
N ARG A 48 3.02 -12.29 -9.85
CA ARG A 48 3.39 -11.13 -9.02
C ARG A 48 2.18 -10.31 -8.55
N ARG A 49 0.99 -10.80 -8.82
CA ARG A 49 -0.28 -10.09 -8.54
C ARG A 49 -0.58 -9.99 -7.06
N PHE A 50 -0.20 -10.99 -6.28
CA PHE A 50 -0.56 -11.08 -4.88
C PHE A 50 0.57 -10.63 -3.97
N GLY A 51 0.23 -9.78 -3.01
CA GLY A 51 1.10 -9.33 -1.93
C GLY A 51 0.53 -9.72 -0.57
N PHE A 52 1.39 -10.02 0.41
CA PHE A 52 1.00 -10.23 1.79
C PHE A 52 1.51 -9.09 2.65
N PHE A 53 0.59 -8.41 3.32
CA PHE A 53 0.85 -7.20 4.10
C PHE A 53 0.48 -7.42 5.56
N PRO A 54 1.42 -7.93 6.38
CA PRO A 54 1.18 -8.14 7.80
C PRO A 54 1.33 -6.84 8.58
N SER A 55 0.57 -6.74 9.68
CA SER A 55 0.82 -5.76 10.72
C SER A 55 0.61 -6.35 12.11
N ALA A 56 1.39 -5.88 13.06
CA ALA A 56 1.28 -6.30 14.44
C ALA A 56 1.40 -5.09 15.36
N SER A 57 0.67 -5.10 16.46
CA SER A 57 0.82 -4.11 17.52
C SER A 57 0.76 -4.75 18.89
N ILE A 58 1.53 -4.20 19.80
CA ILE A 58 1.52 -4.56 21.21
C ILE A 58 1.31 -3.30 22.05
N GLY A 59 0.56 -3.44 23.12
CA GLY A 59 0.34 -2.37 24.06
C GLY A 59 0.42 -2.89 25.50
N TRP A 60 1.08 -2.11 26.35
CA TRP A 60 1.14 -2.38 27.78
C TRP A 60 0.58 -1.20 28.54
N ARG A 61 -0.52 -1.44 29.25
CA ARG A 61 -1.14 -0.46 30.13
C ARG A 61 -0.54 -0.60 31.52
N ILE A 62 0.58 0.09 31.74
CA ILE A 62 1.38 0.03 32.97
C ILE A 62 0.58 0.55 34.16
N SER A 63 -0.29 1.54 33.96
CA SER A 63 -1.14 2.08 35.04
C SER A 63 -2.09 1.04 35.64
N GLU A 64 -2.39 -0.03 34.96
CA GLU A 64 -3.26 -1.12 35.46
C GLU A 64 -2.51 -2.15 36.30
N GLU A 65 -1.19 -2.03 36.40
CA GLU A 65 -0.38 -2.92 37.24
C GLU A 65 -0.60 -2.63 38.73
N PRO A 66 -0.80 -3.68 39.60
CA PRO A 66 -1.11 -3.50 41.01
C PRO A 66 -0.04 -2.73 41.79
N TRP A 67 1.21 -2.89 41.41
CA TRP A 67 2.33 -2.20 42.03
C TRP A 67 2.37 -0.71 41.64
N VAL A 68 2.00 -0.35 40.40
CA VAL A 68 1.93 1.05 39.95
C VAL A 68 0.78 1.76 40.66
N LYS A 69 -0.39 1.15 40.75
CA LYS A 69 -1.56 1.70 41.45
C LYS A 69 -1.23 2.00 42.92
N LYS A 70 -0.49 1.11 43.58
CA LYS A 70 -0.05 1.34 44.96
C LYS A 70 0.96 2.48 45.10
N LEU A 71 1.88 2.59 44.16
CA LEU A 71 2.97 3.59 44.20
C LEU A 71 2.45 5.00 43.89
N THR A 72 1.57 5.13 42.90
CA THR A 72 1.14 6.44 42.38
C THR A 72 -0.04 7.05 43.11
N LYS A 73 -0.72 6.28 44.00
CA LYS A 73 -1.85 6.73 44.84
C LYS A 73 -2.89 7.56 44.08
N GLY A 74 -3.13 7.26 42.78
CA GLY A 74 -4.11 7.98 41.95
C GLY A 74 -3.55 9.21 41.22
N LEU A 75 -2.27 9.54 41.36
CA LEU A 75 -1.63 10.61 40.60
C LEU A 75 -1.56 10.27 39.12
N LEU A 76 -1.19 9.02 38.79
CA LEU A 76 -1.10 8.48 37.44
C LEU A 76 -2.39 7.75 37.12
N THR A 77 -3.19 8.35 36.26
CA THR A 77 -4.48 7.80 35.84
C THR A 77 -4.38 6.88 34.64
N ASN A 78 -3.45 7.17 33.73
CA ASN A 78 -3.17 6.33 32.57
C ASN A 78 -1.67 6.37 32.28
N LEU A 79 -1.08 5.20 32.09
CA LEU A 79 0.26 5.06 31.51
C LEU A 79 0.22 3.85 30.59
N LYS A 80 0.29 4.11 29.29
CA LYS A 80 0.28 3.07 28.28
C LYS A 80 1.43 3.28 27.30
N VAL A 81 2.17 2.23 27.05
CA VAL A 81 3.18 2.16 25.99
C VAL A 81 2.65 1.27 24.89
N ARG A 82 2.84 1.68 23.67
CA ARG A 82 2.43 0.93 22.48
C ARG A 82 3.54 0.89 21.46
N TYR A 83 3.65 -0.22 20.75
CA TYR A 83 4.49 -0.37 19.59
C TYR A 83 3.69 -1.02 18.49
N SER A 84 3.83 -0.52 17.28
CA SER A 84 3.25 -1.12 16.09
C SER A 84 4.26 -1.21 14.97
N TYR A 85 4.15 -2.28 14.22
CA TYR A 85 4.89 -2.55 12.99
C TYR A 85 3.89 -2.98 11.93
N GLY A 86 4.00 -2.43 10.74
CA GLY A 86 3.10 -2.83 9.64
C GLY A 86 3.75 -2.62 8.28
N VAL A 87 3.39 -3.50 7.37
CA VAL A 87 3.72 -3.40 5.95
C VAL A 87 2.44 -3.07 5.20
N VAL A 88 2.48 -2.05 4.37
CA VAL A 88 1.35 -1.61 3.55
C VAL A 88 1.75 -1.68 2.08
N GLY A 89 0.97 -2.42 1.29
CA GLY A 89 1.11 -2.46 -0.16
C GLY A 89 0.41 -1.29 -0.85
N ASN A 90 0.99 -0.81 -1.92
CA ASN A 90 0.41 0.21 -2.78
C ASN A 90 0.63 -0.16 -4.24
N ASP A 91 -0.45 -0.14 -5.03
CA ASP A 91 -0.42 -0.42 -6.47
C ASP A 91 -0.73 0.81 -7.34
N LYS A 92 -0.89 1.99 -6.73
CA LYS A 92 -1.30 3.22 -7.44
C LYS A 92 -0.28 3.67 -8.48
N GLY A 93 1.00 3.37 -8.29
CA GLY A 93 2.05 3.66 -9.28
C GLY A 93 2.04 2.71 -10.48
N ALA A 94 1.40 1.55 -10.36
CA ALA A 94 1.31 0.58 -11.44
C ALA A 94 0.21 0.94 -12.44
N THR A 95 0.55 0.94 -13.72
CA THR A 95 -0.42 1.06 -14.80
C THR A 95 -0.82 -0.33 -15.29
N ARG A 96 -2.09 -0.48 -15.66
CA ARG A 96 -2.60 -1.74 -16.20
C ARG A 96 -1.80 -2.19 -17.42
N PHE A 97 -1.47 -3.47 -17.47
CA PHE A 97 -0.66 -4.07 -18.54
C PHE A 97 0.74 -3.46 -18.73
N ASN A 98 1.32 -2.92 -17.62
CA ASN A 98 2.68 -2.39 -17.66
C ASN A 98 3.74 -3.46 -17.96
N TYR A 99 3.40 -4.74 -17.76
CA TYR A 99 4.25 -5.89 -18.05
C TYR A 99 4.21 -6.36 -19.52
N ILE A 100 3.40 -5.68 -20.37
CA ILE A 100 3.27 -5.99 -21.80
C ILE A 100 3.88 -4.84 -22.60
N GLN A 101 4.78 -5.16 -23.54
CA GLN A 101 5.33 -4.19 -24.48
C GLN A 101 4.21 -3.61 -25.36
N LYS A 102 4.11 -2.29 -25.35
CA LYS A 102 3.13 -1.57 -26.16
C LYS A 102 3.82 -0.92 -27.35
N PHE A 103 3.12 -0.91 -28.47
CA PHE A 103 3.52 -0.18 -29.67
C PHE A 103 2.51 0.94 -29.92
N GLU A 104 3.00 2.11 -30.19
CA GLU A 104 2.19 3.29 -30.47
C GLU A 104 2.19 3.55 -31.97
N GLN A 105 0.99 3.71 -32.54
CA GLN A 105 0.85 4.09 -33.92
C GLN A 105 1.16 5.56 -34.10
N LEU A 106 2.05 5.88 -35.04
CA LEU A 106 2.36 7.25 -35.42
C LEU A 106 1.27 7.78 -36.39
N SER A 107 1.09 9.09 -36.35
CA SER A 107 0.20 9.77 -37.30
C SER A 107 0.75 9.78 -38.74
N ALA A 108 2.00 9.35 -38.94
CA ALA A 108 2.68 9.28 -40.21
C ALA A 108 2.57 7.88 -40.79
N ASN A 109 2.48 7.81 -42.11
CA ASN A 109 2.53 6.57 -42.87
C ASN A 109 3.90 6.33 -43.46
N ALA A 110 4.29 5.06 -43.55
CA ALA A 110 5.50 4.67 -44.24
C ALA A 110 5.39 4.99 -45.75
N GLN A 111 6.35 5.76 -46.25
CA GLN A 111 6.43 6.12 -47.68
C GLN A 111 7.77 5.66 -48.22
N PHE A 112 7.73 4.91 -49.31
CA PHE A 112 8.92 4.39 -49.96
C PHE A 112 8.98 4.80 -51.42
N GLY A 113 10.18 4.84 -51.98
CA GLY A 113 10.41 5.17 -53.39
C GLY A 113 10.88 6.61 -53.60
N LYS A 114 11.42 6.87 -54.79
CA LYS A 114 12.04 8.15 -55.15
C LYS A 114 11.11 9.35 -55.02
N TYR A 115 9.83 9.17 -55.18
CA TYR A 115 8.82 10.24 -55.10
C TYR A 115 7.87 10.13 -53.92
N GLN A 116 8.15 9.24 -52.95
CA GLN A 116 7.34 9.02 -51.76
C GLN A 116 5.84 8.87 -52.02
N THR A 117 5.50 8.27 -53.18
CA THR A 117 4.12 8.13 -53.64
C THR A 117 3.42 6.87 -53.14
N SER A 118 4.19 5.90 -52.63
CA SER A 118 3.65 4.63 -52.13
C SER A 118 3.36 4.72 -50.65
N ASN A 119 2.08 4.65 -50.30
CA ASN A 119 1.65 4.62 -48.88
C ASN A 119 1.50 3.15 -48.42
N TRP A 120 2.37 2.68 -47.54
CA TRP A 120 2.45 1.30 -47.07
C TRP A 120 1.74 1.08 -45.74
N GLY A 121 1.06 2.09 -45.22
CA GLY A 121 0.32 2.00 -44.00
C GLY A 121 1.00 2.74 -42.81
N PRO A 122 0.42 2.64 -41.64
CA PRO A 122 0.88 3.38 -40.48
C PRO A 122 2.24 2.91 -39.96
N LEU A 123 3.04 3.86 -39.50
CA LEU A 123 4.28 3.61 -38.76
C LEU A 123 3.95 3.33 -37.30
N TYR A 124 4.72 2.44 -36.69
CA TYR A 124 4.66 2.15 -35.26
C TYR A 124 6.02 2.43 -34.63
N LYS A 125 5.99 2.96 -33.45
CA LYS A 125 7.18 3.09 -32.57
C LYS A 125 6.98 2.27 -31.32
N GLU A 126 8.05 1.91 -30.68
CA GLU A 126 7.99 1.37 -29.32
C GLU A 126 7.41 2.40 -28.38
N GLY A 127 6.41 1.99 -27.61
CA GLY A 127 5.83 2.77 -26.53
C GLY A 127 6.68 2.66 -25.26
N LYS A 128 6.03 2.81 -24.10
CA LYS A 128 6.69 2.58 -22.81
C LYS A 128 7.18 1.14 -22.72
N LEU A 129 8.44 0.95 -22.32
CA LEU A 129 9.03 -0.37 -22.10
C LEU A 129 8.18 -1.18 -21.12
N ALA A 130 8.03 -2.46 -21.42
CA ALA A 130 7.40 -3.39 -20.50
C ALA A 130 8.26 -3.59 -19.25
N ASP A 131 7.61 -3.64 -18.10
CA ASP A 131 8.23 -4.00 -16.84
C ASP A 131 7.56 -5.26 -16.26
N PRO A 132 8.02 -6.46 -16.68
CA PRO A 132 7.47 -7.71 -16.19
C PRO A 132 7.81 -7.98 -14.73
N ASP A 133 8.78 -7.25 -14.18
CA ASP A 133 9.26 -7.39 -12.81
C ASP A 133 8.57 -6.43 -11.84
N ALA A 134 7.72 -5.54 -12.34
CA ALA A 134 6.92 -4.66 -11.51
C ALA A 134 6.13 -5.45 -10.45
N THR A 135 6.23 -5.00 -9.21
CA THR A 135 5.55 -5.56 -8.05
C THR A 135 5.00 -4.47 -7.16
N TRP A 136 4.36 -4.84 -6.07
CA TRP A 136 3.82 -3.93 -5.08
C TRP A 136 4.90 -2.98 -4.53
N GLU A 137 4.57 -1.69 -4.46
CA GLU A 137 5.30 -0.76 -3.62
C GLU A 137 4.98 -1.08 -2.17
N GLU A 138 5.99 -1.24 -1.33
CA GLU A 138 5.86 -1.57 0.07
C GLU A 138 6.27 -0.41 0.95
N SER A 139 5.39 -0.01 1.85
CA SER A 139 5.69 0.94 2.93
C SER A 139 5.74 0.21 4.26
N ILE A 140 6.93 0.14 4.84
CA ILE A 140 7.17 -0.40 6.17
C ILE A 140 7.05 0.73 7.17
N LYS A 141 6.09 0.61 8.09
CA LYS A 141 5.79 1.63 9.11
C LYS A 141 6.03 1.09 10.50
N GLN A 142 6.70 1.89 11.31
CA GLN A 142 6.91 1.61 12.72
C GLN A 142 6.46 2.80 13.56
N ASN A 143 5.82 2.53 14.66
CA ASN A 143 5.39 3.57 15.59
C ASN A 143 5.59 3.10 17.04
N ILE A 144 6.16 3.96 17.86
CA ILE A 144 6.23 3.83 19.31
C ILE A 144 5.43 4.97 19.91
N GLY A 145 4.40 4.65 20.70
CA GLY A 145 3.56 5.63 21.36
C GLY A 145 3.59 5.48 22.88
N ILE A 146 3.60 6.61 23.57
CA ILE A 146 3.50 6.68 25.03
C ILE A 146 2.34 7.60 25.38
N GLU A 147 1.39 7.11 26.16
CA GLU A 147 0.25 7.87 26.66
C GLU A 147 0.37 8.01 28.19
N ILE A 148 0.35 9.23 28.69
CA ILE A 148 0.47 9.54 30.12
C ILE A 148 -0.72 10.38 30.54
N GLY A 149 -1.51 9.90 31.49
CA GLY A 149 -2.61 10.62 32.11
C GLY A 149 -2.30 10.95 33.59
N LEU A 150 -2.45 12.21 33.98
CA LEU A 150 -2.18 12.69 35.30
C LEU A 150 -3.43 13.34 35.92
N TRP A 151 -3.73 13.02 37.15
CA TRP A 151 -4.85 13.58 37.97
C TRP A 151 -6.23 13.46 37.30
N GLY A 152 -6.39 12.63 36.23
CA GLY A 152 -7.62 12.57 35.45
C GLY A 152 -7.97 13.83 34.67
N LYS A 153 -7.04 14.80 34.61
CA LYS A 153 -7.24 16.10 33.95
C LYS A 153 -6.25 16.39 32.83
N LEU A 154 -5.06 15.85 32.90
CA LEU A 154 -4.01 16.09 31.91
C LEU A 154 -3.68 14.78 31.20
N ASN A 155 -3.68 14.81 29.88
CA ASN A 155 -3.27 13.70 29.02
C ASN A 155 -2.19 14.17 28.07
N PHE A 156 -1.07 13.46 28.07
CA PHE A 156 0.03 13.64 27.14
C PHE A 156 0.14 12.39 26.26
N THR A 157 0.30 12.59 24.98
CA THR A 157 0.58 11.52 24.02
C THR A 157 1.79 11.92 23.21
N VAL A 158 2.77 11.03 23.14
CA VAL A 158 3.97 11.19 22.32
C VAL A 158 4.06 10.00 21.40
N ASP A 159 4.15 10.26 20.10
CA ASP A 159 4.32 9.25 19.05
C ASP A 159 5.61 9.51 18.29
N LEU A 160 6.42 8.47 18.16
CA LEU A 160 7.60 8.43 17.30
C LEU A 160 7.31 7.44 16.18
N PHE A 161 7.42 7.90 14.95
CA PHE A 161 7.16 7.06 13.79
C PHE A 161 8.33 7.06 12.83
N ASP A 162 8.51 5.95 12.15
CA ASP A 162 9.45 5.76 11.05
C ASP A 162 8.74 5.08 9.89
N GLU A 163 9.03 5.53 8.67
CA GLU A 163 8.47 4.96 7.46
C GLU A 163 9.56 4.77 6.41
N LYS A 164 9.68 3.54 5.91
CA LYS A 164 10.58 3.18 4.82
C LYS A 164 9.79 2.61 3.65
N ARG A 165 10.03 3.16 2.45
CA ARG A 165 9.39 2.70 1.22
C ARG A 165 10.37 1.96 0.33
N ASN A 166 9.91 0.83 -0.20
CA ASN A 166 10.65 -0.01 -1.14
C ASN A 166 9.84 -0.19 -2.42
N ASN A 167 10.51 -0.55 -3.53
CA ASN A 167 9.91 -0.85 -4.82
C ASN A 167 9.03 0.29 -5.36
N ILE A 168 9.48 1.54 -5.22
CA ILE A 168 8.75 2.69 -5.74
C ILE A 168 8.73 2.60 -7.27
N LEU A 169 7.53 2.52 -7.84
CA LEU A 169 7.32 2.50 -9.28
C LEU A 169 7.41 3.93 -9.82
N MET A 170 8.29 4.15 -10.81
CA MET A 170 8.53 5.43 -11.47
C MET A 170 8.12 5.39 -12.95
#